data_4b82e236acff0a9ce035cbd26f0776df
#
_entry.id   4b82e236acff0a9ce035cbd26f0776df
#
_cell.length_a   1.000
_cell.length_b   1.000
_cell.length_c   1.000
_cell.angle_alpha   90.00
_cell.angle_beta   90.00
_cell.angle_gamma   90.00
#
_symmetry.space_group_name_H-M   'P 1'
#
loop_
_entity.id
_entity.type
_entity.pdbx_description
1 polymer ?
#
loop_
_entity_poly.entity_id
_entity_poly.type
_entity_poly.pdbx_seq_one_letter_code
_entity_poly.pdbx_strand_id
1 'polypeptide(L)'
;PTVFLITLPLAGLLWMTLATPRSVSGDKGAEPTKAAVDRSRKTVKMLDDIYKTTVVLITTHYVNDDDDLPAGTAAKALFAAIKKKGWHEVQLLDVTGEPYSDDNVASDDFDKQAVKQIKSGRPYVDRVVSRDGKSYLRAATSIPVVLKKCTMCHENYKHAKPGEAIGLLSYTVPIE
;
A
#
# COMPACT_ATOMS: atom_id res chain seq x y z
N PRO A 1 86.30 43.41 -14.91
CA PRO A 1 85.08 43.00 -15.50
C PRO A 1 84.18 42.50 -14.43
N THR A 2 83.10 43.31 -14.18
CA THR A 2 82.17 43.13 -13.09
C THR A 2 80.91 42.44 -13.67
N VAL A 3 80.62 41.25 -13.21
CA VAL A 3 79.44 40.48 -13.62
C VAL A 3 78.29 40.86 -12.69
N PHE A 4 77.25 41.46 -13.25
CA PHE A 4 75.98 41.75 -12.54
C PHE A 4 75.07 40.54 -12.65
N LEU A 5 74.77 39.88 -11.55
CA LEU A 5 73.73 38.86 -11.43
C LEU A 5 72.39 39.52 -11.21
N ILE A 6 71.48 39.40 -12.18
CA ILE A 6 70.08 39.85 -12.05
C ILE A 6 69.26 38.67 -11.49
N THR A 7 68.76 38.78 -10.28
CA THR A 7 67.83 37.83 -9.70
C THR A 7 66.40 38.24 -10.05
N LEU A 8 65.66 37.39 -10.78
CA LEU A 8 64.22 37.54 -11.00
C LEU A 8 63.44 36.97 -9.79
N PRO A 9 62.44 37.69 -9.30
CA PRO A 9 61.53 37.10 -8.33
C PRO A 9 60.50 36.22 -9.01
N LEU A 10 60.39 34.96 -8.59
CA LEU A 10 59.33 34.02 -8.95
C LEU A 10 58.04 34.44 -8.21
N ALA A 11 57.09 35.04 -8.95
CA ALA A 11 55.76 35.31 -8.44
C ALA A 11 54.95 34.02 -8.49
N GLY A 12 54.81 33.36 -7.36
CA GLY A 12 53.93 32.21 -7.19
C GLY A 12 52.45 32.63 -7.23
N LEU A 13 51.74 32.29 -8.33
CA LEU A 13 50.28 32.40 -8.39
C LEU A 13 49.68 31.28 -7.53
N LEU A 14 49.16 31.67 -6.35
CA LEU A 14 48.34 30.80 -5.49
C LEU A 14 46.95 30.70 -6.10
N TRP A 15 46.66 29.61 -6.80
CA TRP A 15 45.31 29.30 -7.25
C TRP A 15 44.50 28.84 -6.02
N MET A 16 43.71 29.74 -5.41
CA MET A 16 42.66 29.38 -4.51
C MET A 16 41.51 28.74 -5.30
N THR A 17 41.41 27.43 -5.24
CA THR A 17 40.19 26.72 -5.69
C THR A 17 39.09 26.99 -4.68
N LEU A 18 38.15 27.89 -5.00
CA LEU A 18 36.90 27.99 -4.28
C LEU A 18 36.13 26.68 -4.49
N ALA A 19 36.17 25.80 -3.49
CA ALA A 19 35.26 24.67 -3.40
C ALA A 19 33.85 25.23 -3.19
N THR A 20 33.02 25.27 -4.23
CA THR A 20 31.60 25.53 -4.10
C THR A 20 30.97 24.41 -3.26
N PRO A 21 30.22 24.74 -2.19
CA PRO A 21 29.50 23.72 -1.46
C PRO A 21 28.49 23.08 -2.40
N ARG A 22 28.69 21.79 -2.70
CA ARG A 22 27.72 20.98 -3.45
C ARG A 22 26.52 20.84 -2.54
N SER A 23 25.45 21.58 -2.83
CA SER A 23 24.15 21.38 -2.19
C SER A 23 23.77 19.92 -2.43
N VAL A 24 23.81 19.11 -1.38
CA VAL A 24 23.15 17.80 -1.35
C VAL A 24 21.65 18.09 -1.38
N SER A 25 21.14 18.29 -2.60
CA SER A 25 19.70 18.23 -2.84
C SER A 25 19.32 16.80 -2.51
N GLY A 26 18.68 16.60 -1.34
CA GLY A 26 18.09 15.31 -1.01
C GLY A 26 17.22 14.91 -2.19
N ASP A 27 17.53 13.77 -2.79
CA ASP A 27 16.77 13.17 -3.89
C ASP A 27 15.34 12.92 -3.40
N LYS A 28 14.48 13.91 -3.57
CA LYS A 28 13.03 13.71 -3.53
C LYS A 28 12.76 12.85 -4.75
N GLY A 29 12.65 11.54 -4.54
CA GLY A 29 12.35 10.59 -5.60
C GLY A 29 11.33 11.20 -6.55
N ALA A 30 11.61 11.19 -7.86
CA ALA A 30 10.76 11.80 -8.87
C ALA A 30 9.32 11.31 -8.68
N GLU A 31 8.35 12.20 -8.78
CA GLU A 31 6.94 11.80 -8.74
C GLU A 31 6.66 10.72 -9.81
N PRO A 32 5.90 9.68 -9.47
CA PRO A 32 5.64 8.61 -10.42
C PRO A 32 4.84 9.13 -11.62
N THR A 33 5.17 8.65 -12.82
CA THR A 33 4.44 9.03 -14.02
C THR A 33 2.98 8.56 -13.96
N LYS A 34 2.09 9.26 -14.65
CA LYS A 34 0.68 8.84 -14.78
C LYS A 34 0.57 7.40 -15.28
N ALA A 35 1.40 6.99 -16.25
CA ALA A 35 1.39 5.63 -16.79
C ALA A 35 1.78 4.59 -15.74
N ALA A 36 2.76 4.86 -14.87
CA ALA A 36 3.14 3.97 -13.77
C ALA A 36 2.00 3.83 -12.75
N VAL A 37 1.37 4.94 -12.35
CA VAL A 37 0.20 4.91 -11.45
C VAL A 37 -0.95 4.10 -12.06
N ASP A 38 -1.25 4.28 -13.35
CA ASP A 38 -2.33 3.56 -14.03
C ASP A 38 -2.04 2.05 -14.14
N ARG A 39 -0.77 1.64 -14.31
CA ARG A 39 -0.37 0.22 -14.22
C ARG A 39 -0.65 -0.34 -12.82
N SER A 40 -0.24 0.36 -11.78
CA SER A 40 -0.50 -0.07 -10.38
C SER A 40 -2.00 -0.16 -10.07
N ARG A 41 -2.83 0.76 -10.59
CA ARG A 41 -4.30 0.66 -10.48
C ARG A 41 -4.87 -0.58 -11.16
N LYS A 42 -4.36 -0.96 -12.34
CA LYS A 42 -4.75 -2.21 -13.01
C LYS A 42 -4.32 -3.43 -12.19
N THR A 43 -3.12 -3.40 -11.62
CA THR A 43 -2.64 -4.46 -10.72
C THR A 43 -3.57 -4.62 -9.52
N VAL A 44 -3.96 -3.53 -8.86
CA VAL A 44 -4.93 -3.60 -7.74
C VAL A 44 -6.23 -4.27 -8.16
N LYS A 45 -6.82 -3.87 -9.28
CA LYS A 45 -8.08 -4.47 -9.78
C LYS A 45 -7.93 -5.96 -10.03
N MET A 46 -6.85 -6.38 -10.68
CA MET A 46 -6.57 -7.79 -10.93
C MET A 46 -6.41 -8.59 -9.63
N LEU A 47 -5.67 -8.06 -8.66
CA LEU A 47 -5.47 -8.71 -7.36
C LEU A 47 -6.79 -8.79 -6.58
N ASP A 48 -7.59 -7.73 -6.61
CA ASP A 48 -8.90 -7.69 -5.96
C ASP A 48 -9.83 -8.78 -6.50
N ASP A 49 -9.93 -8.91 -7.82
CA ASP A 49 -10.71 -9.96 -8.47
C ASP A 49 -10.21 -11.37 -8.08
N ILE A 50 -8.88 -11.59 -8.09
CA ILE A 50 -8.29 -12.89 -7.72
C ILE A 50 -8.60 -13.21 -6.26
N TYR A 51 -8.34 -12.29 -5.33
CA TYR A 51 -8.52 -12.54 -3.90
C TYR A 51 -9.98 -12.76 -3.55
N LYS A 52 -10.88 -11.90 -4.00
CA LYS A 52 -12.31 -12.05 -3.73
C LYS A 52 -12.89 -13.32 -4.33
N THR A 53 -12.55 -13.62 -5.57
CA THR A 53 -12.96 -14.88 -6.23
C THR A 53 -12.46 -16.09 -5.44
N THR A 54 -11.19 -16.08 -5.00
CA THR A 54 -10.62 -17.16 -4.20
C THR A 54 -11.36 -17.33 -2.87
N VAL A 55 -11.65 -16.25 -2.16
CA VAL A 55 -12.38 -16.31 -0.89
C VAL A 55 -13.79 -16.84 -1.11
N VAL A 56 -14.49 -16.40 -2.16
CA VAL A 56 -15.84 -16.89 -2.51
C VAL A 56 -15.82 -18.38 -2.84
N LEU A 57 -14.85 -18.85 -3.64
CA LEU A 57 -14.70 -20.26 -3.99
C LEU A 57 -14.42 -21.12 -2.76
N ILE A 58 -13.49 -20.70 -1.89
CA ILE A 58 -13.19 -21.40 -0.64
C ILE A 58 -14.45 -21.46 0.23
N THR A 59 -15.13 -20.34 0.44
CA THR A 59 -16.34 -20.27 1.26
C THR A 59 -17.45 -21.16 0.69
N THR A 60 -17.59 -21.22 -0.63
CA THR A 60 -18.65 -22.00 -1.28
C THR A 60 -18.42 -23.50 -1.16
N HIS A 61 -17.18 -23.95 -1.38
CA HIS A 61 -16.88 -25.37 -1.60
C HIS A 61 -16.24 -26.06 -0.39
N TYR A 62 -15.58 -25.34 0.49
CA TYR A 62 -14.79 -25.94 1.58
C TYR A 62 -15.27 -25.54 2.98
N VAL A 63 -15.98 -24.41 3.15
CA VAL A 63 -16.58 -24.05 4.44
C VAL A 63 -17.99 -24.62 4.50
N ASN A 64 -18.21 -25.65 5.32
CA ASN A 64 -19.49 -26.35 5.43
C ASN A 64 -20.23 -26.00 6.71
N ASP A 65 -19.50 -25.72 7.79
CA ASP A 65 -20.03 -25.32 9.09
C ASP A 65 -19.09 -24.28 9.76
N ASP A 66 -19.40 -23.88 11.00
CA ASP A 66 -18.69 -22.87 11.76
C ASP A 66 -17.41 -23.39 12.45
N ASP A 67 -17.21 -24.71 12.48
CA ASP A 67 -15.97 -25.34 12.97
C ASP A 67 -14.87 -25.42 11.91
N ASP A 68 -15.19 -25.17 10.62
CA ASP A 68 -14.22 -25.13 9.53
C ASP A 68 -13.31 -23.88 9.64
N LEU A 69 -12.13 -23.95 9.00
CA LEU A 69 -11.22 -22.81 8.95
C LEU A 69 -11.89 -21.60 8.29
N PRO A 70 -12.12 -20.50 9.02
CA PRO A 70 -12.80 -19.33 8.46
C PRO A 70 -12.09 -18.79 7.24
N ALA A 71 -12.82 -18.48 6.18
CA ALA A 71 -12.27 -17.97 4.91
C ALA A 71 -11.44 -16.70 5.10
N GLY A 72 -11.82 -15.82 6.05
CA GLY A 72 -11.03 -14.64 6.41
C GLY A 72 -9.66 -14.97 7.00
N THR A 73 -9.58 -16.02 7.82
CA THR A 73 -8.31 -16.49 8.39
C THR A 73 -7.40 -17.07 7.29
N ALA A 74 -7.95 -17.86 6.37
CA ALA A 74 -7.21 -18.38 5.21
C ALA A 74 -6.68 -17.22 4.32
N ALA A 75 -7.50 -16.21 4.06
CA ALA A 75 -7.11 -15.01 3.30
C ALA A 75 -5.98 -14.25 4.00
N LYS A 76 -6.06 -14.01 5.32
CA LYS A 76 -5.00 -13.34 6.09
C LYS A 76 -3.67 -14.10 6.03
N ALA A 77 -3.69 -15.44 6.08
CA ALA A 77 -2.49 -16.27 5.93
C ALA A 77 -1.85 -16.11 4.53
N LEU A 78 -2.68 -16.07 3.47
CA LEU A 78 -2.22 -15.80 2.11
C LEU A 78 -1.59 -14.39 2.01
N PHE A 79 -2.23 -13.36 2.56
CA PHE A 79 -1.71 -11.99 2.55
C PHE A 79 -0.36 -11.88 3.25
N ALA A 80 -0.20 -12.53 4.40
CA ALA A 80 1.07 -12.58 5.13
C ALA A 80 2.18 -13.26 4.29
N ALA A 81 1.88 -14.34 3.58
CA ALA A 81 2.82 -15.02 2.71
C ALA A 81 3.26 -14.13 1.52
N ILE A 82 2.34 -13.39 0.90
CA ILE A 82 2.62 -12.47 -0.20
C ILE A 82 3.45 -11.26 0.27
N LYS A 83 3.09 -10.66 1.42
CA LYS A 83 3.85 -9.58 2.05
C LYS A 83 5.30 -10.00 2.33
N LYS A 84 5.51 -11.23 2.83
CA LYS A 84 6.84 -11.80 3.11
C LYS A 84 7.71 -11.93 1.85
N LYS A 85 7.09 -12.07 0.66
CA LYS A 85 7.79 -12.05 -0.64
C LYS A 85 8.13 -10.64 -1.12
N GLY A 86 7.61 -9.61 -0.50
CA GLY A 86 7.89 -8.21 -0.84
C GLY A 86 7.16 -7.68 -2.08
N TRP A 87 6.18 -8.40 -2.61
CA TRP A 87 5.49 -7.97 -3.84
C TRP A 87 4.51 -6.83 -3.58
N HIS A 88 3.66 -6.98 -2.58
CA HIS A 88 2.70 -5.98 -2.12
C HIS A 88 2.18 -6.36 -0.74
N GLU A 89 1.47 -5.44 -0.10
CA GLU A 89 0.79 -5.70 1.15
C GLU A 89 -0.73 -5.64 0.94
N VAL A 90 -1.45 -6.53 1.61
CA VAL A 90 -2.91 -6.53 1.68
C VAL A 90 -3.34 -6.70 3.12
N GLN A 91 -4.38 -5.98 3.53
CA GLN A 91 -5.01 -6.11 4.85
C GLN A 91 -6.52 -6.22 4.69
N LEU A 92 -7.13 -7.06 5.52
CA LEU A 92 -8.58 -7.13 5.68
C LEU A 92 -8.98 -6.22 6.84
N LEU A 93 -9.82 -5.22 6.58
CA LEU A 93 -10.28 -4.28 7.59
C LEU A 93 -11.81 -4.30 7.70
N ASP A 94 -12.28 -4.12 8.92
CA ASP A 94 -13.70 -3.94 9.21
C ASP A 94 -14.18 -2.54 8.80
N VAL A 95 -15.42 -2.43 8.32
CA VAL A 95 -16.07 -1.15 8.05
C VAL A 95 -17.34 -0.94 8.90
N THR A 96 -17.76 -1.94 9.65
CA THR A 96 -18.99 -1.86 10.46
C THR A 96 -18.78 -1.06 11.74
N GLY A 97 -17.60 -1.13 12.31
CA GLY A 97 -17.21 -0.58 13.61
C GLY A 97 -17.23 -1.62 14.73
N GLU A 98 -17.53 -2.89 14.39
CA GLU A 98 -17.54 -4.03 15.30
C GLU A 98 -16.62 -5.13 14.75
N PRO A 99 -15.27 -4.92 14.74
CA PRO A 99 -14.34 -5.85 14.16
C PRO A 99 -14.32 -7.17 14.92
N TYR A 100 -14.30 -8.29 14.21
CA TYR A 100 -14.13 -9.62 14.80
C TYR A 100 -12.77 -9.82 15.46
N SER A 101 -11.74 -9.13 14.96
CA SER A 101 -10.36 -9.18 15.47
C SER A 101 -9.77 -7.77 15.47
N ASP A 102 -8.99 -7.45 16.51
CA ASP A 102 -8.30 -6.17 16.63
C ASP A 102 -7.33 -5.91 15.48
N ASP A 103 -6.84 -6.95 14.82
CA ASP A 103 -6.02 -6.84 13.59
C ASP A 103 -6.79 -6.25 12.40
N ASN A 104 -8.12 -6.24 12.44
CA ASN A 104 -8.97 -5.76 11.36
C ASN A 104 -9.39 -4.29 11.56
N VAL A 105 -8.75 -3.58 12.48
CA VAL A 105 -9.00 -2.15 12.74
C VAL A 105 -8.11 -1.28 11.88
N ALA A 106 -8.69 -0.25 11.25
CA ALA A 106 -7.94 0.75 10.48
C ALA A 106 -6.99 1.53 11.38
N SER A 107 -5.69 1.44 11.13
CA SER A 107 -4.65 2.03 11.99
C SER A 107 -4.12 3.36 11.46
N ASP A 108 -3.89 3.50 10.17
CA ASP A 108 -3.34 4.70 9.54
C ASP A 108 -4.42 5.64 8.96
N ASP A 109 -4.01 6.85 8.58
CA ASP A 109 -4.91 7.88 8.06
C ASP A 109 -5.57 7.50 6.74
N PHE A 110 -4.86 6.75 5.87
CA PHE A 110 -5.45 6.28 4.62
C PHE A 110 -6.58 5.30 4.91
N ASP A 111 -6.33 4.29 5.75
CA ASP A 111 -7.28 3.25 6.08
C ASP A 111 -8.51 3.81 6.79
N LYS A 112 -8.32 4.75 7.76
CA LYS A 112 -9.43 5.43 8.43
C LYS A 112 -10.30 6.24 7.47
N GLN A 113 -9.70 6.90 6.48
CA GLN A 113 -10.45 7.62 5.44
C GLN A 113 -11.14 6.65 4.47
N ALA A 114 -10.47 5.55 4.09
CA ALA A 114 -11.03 4.52 3.22
C ALA A 114 -12.27 3.87 3.86
N VAL A 115 -12.20 3.50 5.14
CA VAL A 115 -13.37 2.98 5.89
C VAL A 115 -14.55 3.92 5.78
N LYS A 116 -14.37 5.22 6.03
CA LYS A 116 -15.45 6.22 5.93
C LYS A 116 -16.04 6.30 4.52
N GLN A 117 -15.19 6.28 3.49
CA GLN A 117 -15.63 6.41 2.10
C GLN A 117 -16.32 5.12 1.60
N ILE A 118 -15.80 3.95 1.94
CA ILE A 118 -16.42 2.66 1.62
C ILE A 118 -17.79 2.54 2.32
N LYS A 119 -17.87 2.90 3.60
CA LYS A 119 -19.13 2.94 4.36
C LYS A 119 -20.16 3.91 3.74
N SER A 120 -19.71 4.98 3.09
CA SER A 120 -20.59 5.91 2.36
C SER A 120 -20.98 5.43 0.96
N GLY A 121 -20.62 4.19 0.58
CA GLY A 121 -21.02 3.58 -0.69
C GLY A 121 -19.99 3.71 -1.82
N ARG A 122 -18.78 4.21 -1.58
CA ARG A 122 -17.72 4.19 -2.60
C ARG A 122 -17.09 2.80 -2.67
N PRO A 123 -17.12 2.10 -3.80
CA PRO A 123 -16.57 0.73 -3.87
C PRO A 123 -15.04 0.69 -3.95
N TYR A 124 -14.41 1.81 -4.27
CA TYR A 124 -12.96 1.93 -4.49
C TYR A 124 -12.44 3.33 -4.10
N VAL A 125 -11.27 3.35 -3.46
CA VAL A 125 -10.53 4.57 -3.08
C VAL A 125 -9.07 4.35 -3.33
N ASP A 126 -8.32 5.34 -3.84
CA ASP A 126 -6.87 5.24 -3.93
C ASP A 126 -6.15 6.57 -3.64
N ARG A 127 -4.84 6.46 -3.37
CA ARG A 127 -3.92 7.58 -3.21
C ARG A 127 -2.49 7.12 -3.46
N VAL A 128 -1.69 7.94 -4.15
CA VAL A 128 -0.24 7.76 -4.22
C VAL A 128 0.40 8.28 -2.93
N VAL A 129 1.31 7.50 -2.36
CA VAL A 129 2.10 7.88 -1.18
C VAL A 129 3.58 7.62 -1.43
N SER A 130 4.44 8.39 -0.75
CA SER A 130 5.89 8.15 -0.75
C SER A 130 6.32 7.66 0.64
N ARG A 131 7.13 6.59 0.69
CA ARG A 131 7.73 6.05 1.90
C ARG A 131 9.16 5.62 1.59
N ASP A 132 10.14 6.13 2.34
CA ASP A 132 11.57 5.81 2.18
C ASP A 132 12.09 6.03 0.75
N GLY A 133 11.68 7.14 0.10
CA GLY A 133 12.08 7.50 -1.26
C GLY A 133 11.43 6.66 -2.37
N LYS A 134 10.52 5.73 -2.02
CA LYS A 134 9.78 4.90 -2.98
C LYS A 134 8.32 5.30 -3.04
N SER A 135 7.73 5.22 -4.23
CA SER A 135 6.31 5.52 -4.45
C SER A 135 5.46 4.26 -4.37
N TYR A 136 4.31 4.38 -3.72
CA TYR A 136 3.33 3.30 -3.57
C TYR A 136 1.94 3.80 -3.91
N LEU A 137 1.14 2.92 -4.51
CA LEU A 137 -0.30 3.11 -4.59
C LEU A 137 -0.94 2.46 -3.34
N ARG A 138 -1.56 3.29 -2.49
CA ARG A 138 -2.50 2.83 -1.48
C ARG A 138 -3.87 2.76 -2.13
N ALA A 139 -4.56 1.63 -2.00
CA ALA A 139 -5.90 1.46 -2.53
C ALA A 139 -6.76 0.68 -1.56
N ALA A 140 -8.06 0.93 -1.57
CA ALA A 140 -9.03 0.17 -0.79
C ALA A 140 -10.23 -0.21 -1.66
N THR A 141 -10.71 -1.44 -1.49
CA THR A 141 -11.86 -1.99 -2.21
C THR A 141 -12.87 -2.56 -1.21
N SER A 142 -14.16 -2.32 -1.43
CA SER A 142 -15.22 -2.82 -0.53
C SER A 142 -15.36 -4.34 -0.60
N ILE A 143 -15.66 -4.98 0.53
CA ILE A 143 -16.09 -6.37 0.63
C ILE A 143 -17.58 -6.37 0.98
N PRO A 144 -18.45 -6.59 -0.01
CA PRO A 144 -19.89 -6.67 0.25
C PRO A 144 -20.31 -8.08 0.69
N VAL A 145 -21.46 -8.18 1.34
CA VAL A 145 -22.13 -9.46 1.57
C VAL A 145 -22.63 -10.03 0.24
N VAL A 146 -22.00 -11.10 -0.24
CA VAL A 146 -22.37 -11.77 -1.51
C VAL A 146 -23.00 -13.15 -1.29
N LEU A 147 -22.79 -13.79 -0.14
CA LEU A 147 -23.33 -15.08 0.24
C LEU A 147 -23.93 -15.03 1.63
N LYS A 148 -24.95 -15.84 1.89
CA LYS A 148 -25.47 -16.02 3.26
C LYS A 148 -24.39 -16.51 4.23
N LYS A 149 -23.47 -17.35 3.76
CA LYS A 149 -22.32 -17.84 4.55
C LYS A 149 -21.40 -16.70 5.04
N CYS A 150 -21.36 -15.54 4.37
CA CYS A 150 -20.56 -14.39 4.83
C CYS A 150 -20.98 -13.90 6.22
N THR A 151 -22.25 -14.10 6.60
CA THR A 151 -22.81 -13.65 7.88
C THR A 151 -23.06 -14.80 8.86
N MET A 152 -22.76 -16.05 8.49
CA MET A 152 -23.00 -17.24 9.30
C MET A 152 -22.05 -17.33 10.49
N CYS A 153 -20.75 -17.06 10.27
CA CYS A 153 -19.70 -17.22 11.29
C CYS A 153 -19.47 -15.95 12.12
N HIS A 154 -20.16 -14.85 11.83
CA HIS A 154 -19.96 -13.55 12.49
C HIS A 154 -21.29 -12.93 12.89
N GLU A 155 -21.63 -13.07 14.16
CA GLU A 155 -22.89 -12.54 14.73
C GLU A 155 -23.07 -11.04 14.49
N ASN A 156 -22.00 -10.26 14.52
CA ASN A 156 -21.99 -8.82 14.26
C ASN A 156 -22.38 -8.45 12.82
N TYR A 157 -22.31 -9.40 11.86
CA TYR A 157 -22.71 -9.18 10.47
C TYR A 157 -24.08 -9.75 10.10
N LYS A 158 -24.78 -10.41 11.04
CA LYS A 158 -26.06 -11.09 10.75
C LYS A 158 -27.17 -10.16 10.25
N HIS A 159 -27.07 -8.87 10.54
CA HIS A 159 -28.01 -7.84 10.09
C HIS A 159 -27.61 -7.14 8.81
N ALA A 160 -26.40 -7.44 8.26
CA ALA A 160 -25.92 -6.82 7.04
C ALA A 160 -26.75 -7.31 5.83
N LYS A 161 -27.13 -6.36 4.98
CA LYS A 161 -27.93 -6.63 3.78
C LYS A 161 -27.05 -7.15 2.63
N PRO A 162 -27.61 -7.93 1.70
CA PRO A 162 -26.91 -8.28 0.47
C PRO A 162 -26.37 -7.01 -0.23
N GLY A 163 -25.11 -7.02 -0.60
CA GLY A 163 -24.41 -5.88 -1.22
C GLY A 163 -23.89 -4.82 -0.24
N GLU A 164 -24.25 -4.88 1.03
CA GLU A 164 -23.71 -3.98 2.06
C GLU A 164 -22.23 -4.32 2.33
N ALA A 165 -21.39 -3.28 2.43
CA ALA A 165 -19.98 -3.46 2.75
C ALA A 165 -19.81 -3.79 4.24
N ILE A 166 -19.26 -4.96 4.54
CA ILE A 166 -18.91 -5.42 5.89
C ILE A 166 -17.42 -5.28 6.17
N GLY A 167 -16.62 -5.11 5.14
CA GLY A 167 -15.17 -4.96 5.22
C GLY A 167 -14.60 -4.27 4.00
N LEU A 168 -13.29 -4.13 3.98
CA LEU A 168 -12.51 -3.72 2.82
C LEU A 168 -11.19 -4.47 2.74
N LEU A 169 -10.63 -4.60 1.53
CA LEU A 169 -9.23 -4.94 1.33
C LEU A 169 -8.42 -3.66 1.13
N SER A 170 -7.43 -3.42 1.99
CA SER A 170 -6.47 -2.32 1.88
C SER A 170 -5.18 -2.82 1.27
N TYR A 171 -4.76 -2.20 0.17
CA TYR A 171 -3.57 -2.55 -0.61
C TYR A 171 -2.47 -1.51 -0.44
N THR A 172 -1.22 -1.96 -0.43
CA THR A 172 -0.01 -1.15 -0.66
C THR A 172 0.80 -1.79 -1.77
N VAL A 173 0.77 -1.20 -2.96
CA VAL A 173 1.41 -1.74 -4.17
C VAL A 173 2.54 -0.81 -4.61
N PRO A 174 3.79 -1.30 -4.81
CA PRO A 174 4.86 -0.49 -5.37
C PRO A 174 4.48 0.10 -6.73
N ILE A 175 4.92 1.33 -7.00
CA ILE A 175 4.78 1.97 -8.32
C ILE A 175 6.13 1.89 -9.02
N GLU A 176 6.20 1.11 -10.13
CA GLU A 176 7.39 0.87 -10.95
C GLU A 176 7.23 1.48 -12.34
#